data_16c8bf89bd33fd32389493bfa37c56b8
#
_entry.id   16c8bf89bd33fd32389493bfa37c56b8
#
_cell.length_a   1.000
_cell.length_b   1.000
_cell.length_c   1.000
_cell.angle_alpha   90.00
_cell.angle_beta   90.00
_cell.angle_gamma   90.00
#
_symmetry.space_group_name_H-M   'P 1'
#
loop_
_entity.id
_entity.type
_entity.pdbx_description
1 polymer ?
#
loop_
_entity_poly.entity_id
_entity_poly.type
_entity_poly.pdbx_seq_one_letter_code
_entity_poly.pdbx_strand_id
1 'polypeptide(L)'
;MGKKVLAIDLDPQGNLSFSLGIDDEDAYTIYDVFKGNCDISDAVQKGGICDVIASNILLSGVELELTGVGREYILREQMETIRDEYDYIILDTPPALSVLTINAYTASDELVIPMLCEILSLQGIATPPSTKRW
;
A
#
# COMPACT_ATOMS: atom_id res chain seq x y z
N MET A 1 -15.55 -15.60 -6.68
CA MET A 1 -15.28 -16.28 -5.40
C MET A 1 -14.21 -17.33 -5.59
N GLY A 2 -13.53 -17.74 -4.54
CA GLY A 2 -12.40 -18.67 -4.62
C GLY A 2 -11.11 -18.04 -5.15
N LYS A 3 -11.02 -16.70 -5.17
CA LYS A 3 -9.79 -15.99 -5.50
C LYS A 3 -8.92 -15.83 -4.26
N LYS A 4 -7.62 -16.03 -4.44
CA LYS A 4 -6.63 -15.81 -3.38
C LYS A 4 -6.15 -14.37 -3.43
N VAL A 5 -6.44 -13.63 -2.37
CA VAL A 5 -6.18 -12.19 -2.30
C VAL A 5 -5.22 -11.88 -1.15
N LEU A 6 -4.27 -11.00 -1.43
CA LEU A 6 -3.40 -10.38 -0.42
C LEU A 6 -3.73 -8.87 -0.35
N ALA A 7 -3.95 -8.36 0.84
CA ALA A 7 -4.06 -6.93 1.10
C ALA A 7 -2.80 -6.44 1.81
N ILE A 8 -2.17 -5.40 1.29
CA ILE A 8 -0.99 -4.77 1.88
C ILE A 8 -1.36 -3.36 2.34
N ASP A 9 -1.30 -3.14 3.64
CA ASP A 9 -1.56 -1.83 4.24
C ASP A 9 -0.28 -0.99 4.21
N LEU A 10 -0.30 0.11 3.46
CA LEU A 10 0.82 1.05 3.34
C LEU A 10 0.56 2.37 4.08
N ASP A 11 -0.58 2.47 4.79
CA ASP A 11 -0.88 3.63 5.61
C ASP A 11 -0.33 3.45 7.03
N PRO A 12 0.54 4.34 7.53
CA PRO A 12 1.03 4.27 8.91
C PRO A 12 -0.07 4.24 9.99
N GLN A 13 -1.27 4.70 9.66
CA GLN A 13 -2.42 4.65 10.57
C GLN A 13 -2.97 3.24 10.77
N GLY A 14 -2.69 2.30 9.87
CA GLY A 14 -3.06 0.90 10.02
C GLY A 14 -4.57 0.62 10.00
N ASN A 15 -5.36 1.46 9.35
CA ASN A 15 -6.82 1.32 9.35
C ASN A 15 -7.30 0.04 8.66
N LEU A 16 -6.65 -0.35 7.57
CA LEU A 16 -6.98 -1.60 6.88
C LEU A 16 -6.65 -2.80 7.78
N SER A 17 -5.46 -2.81 8.37
CA SER A 17 -5.00 -3.86 9.29
C SER A 17 -5.98 -4.03 10.45
N PHE A 18 -6.36 -2.93 11.09
CA PHE A 18 -7.34 -2.92 12.18
C PHE A 18 -8.71 -3.45 11.73
N SER A 19 -9.19 -3.00 10.57
CA SER A 19 -10.51 -3.40 10.04
C SER A 19 -10.59 -4.89 9.72
N LEU A 20 -9.45 -5.51 9.37
CA LEU A 20 -9.36 -6.94 9.10
C LEU A 20 -9.03 -7.78 10.35
N GLY A 21 -8.95 -7.14 11.52
CA GLY A 21 -8.70 -7.81 12.79
C GLY A 21 -7.30 -8.41 12.91
N ILE A 22 -6.34 -7.80 12.23
CA ILE A 22 -4.94 -8.23 12.26
C ILE A 22 -4.24 -7.59 13.45
N ASP A 23 -3.54 -8.41 14.22
CA ASP A 23 -2.68 -8.00 15.33
C ASP A 23 -1.23 -8.00 14.84
N ASP A 24 -0.53 -6.90 15.05
CA ASP A 24 0.86 -6.70 14.64
C ASP A 24 1.87 -6.81 15.79
N GLU A 25 1.43 -7.09 17.01
CA GLU A 25 2.29 -7.07 18.21
C GLU A 25 3.49 -8.02 18.11
N ASP A 26 3.31 -9.20 17.52
CA ASP A 26 4.35 -10.23 17.42
C ASP A 26 4.69 -10.62 15.98
N ALA A 27 4.20 -9.89 14.98
CA ALA A 27 4.39 -10.19 13.58
C ALA A 27 5.23 -9.13 12.85
N TYR A 28 5.93 -9.56 11.81
CA TYR A 28 6.54 -8.61 10.88
C TYR A 28 5.45 -7.81 10.14
N THR A 29 5.75 -6.55 9.90
CA THR A 29 4.87 -5.62 9.18
C THR A 29 5.53 -5.16 7.88
N ILE A 30 4.81 -4.40 7.08
CA ILE A 30 5.38 -3.81 5.86
C ILE A 30 6.56 -2.88 6.17
N TYR A 31 6.63 -2.29 7.37
CA TYR A 31 7.79 -1.53 7.83
C TYR A 31 9.06 -2.40 7.82
N ASP A 32 8.97 -3.62 8.34
CA ASP A 32 10.11 -4.54 8.39
C ASP A 32 10.59 -4.94 7.00
N VAL A 33 9.66 -5.11 6.08
CA VAL A 33 9.97 -5.39 4.66
C VAL A 33 10.74 -4.22 4.04
N PHE A 34 10.28 -2.99 4.23
CA PHE A 34 10.99 -1.80 3.74
C PHE A 34 12.37 -1.61 4.36
N LYS A 35 12.54 -2.03 5.60
CA LYS A 35 13.82 -1.98 6.31
C LYS A 35 14.77 -3.12 5.94
N GLY A 36 14.28 -4.14 5.24
CA GLY A 36 15.06 -5.35 4.95
C GLY A 36 15.27 -6.25 6.16
N ASN A 37 14.42 -6.14 7.18
CA ASN A 37 14.47 -6.98 8.38
C ASN A 37 13.90 -8.40 8.10
N CYS A 38 13.07 -8.54 7.08
CA CYS A 38 12.47 -9.79 6.65
C CYS A 38 12.11 -9.73 5.16
N ASP A 39 11.85 -10.89 4.56
CA ASP A 39 11.25 -10.96 3.24
C ASP A 39 9.74 -10.71 3.32
N ILE A 40 9.14 -10.27 2.22
CA ILE A 40 7.70 -9.97 2.20
C ILE A 40 6.83 -11.17 2.58
N SER A 41 7.26 -12.38 2.23
CA SER A 41 6.55 -13.62 2.59
C SER A 41 6.47 -13.86 4.10
N ASP A 42 7.46 -13.39 4.86
CA ASP A 42 7.50 -13.54 6.32
C ASP A 42 6.51 -12.58 7.02
N ALA A 43 6.15 -11.49 6.35
CA ALA A 43 5.20 -10.52 6.86
C ALA A 43 3.72 -10.86 6.54
N VAL A 44 3.47 -11.90 5.74
CA VAL A 44 2.11 -12.31 5.39
C VAL A 44 1.42 -12.97 6.58
N GLN A 45 0.30 -12.40 7.00
CA GLN A 45 -0.59 -12.98 8.00
C GLN A 45 -1.82 -13.56 7.33
N LYS A 46 -2.23 -14.76 7.78
CA LYS A 46 -3.45 -15.40 7.29
C LYS A 46 -4.67 -14.78 7.93
N GLY A 47 -5.51 -14.20 7.12
CA GLY A 47 -6.78 -13.62 7.58
C GLY A 47 -7.99 -14.49 7.22
N GLY A 48 -9.14 -14.14 7.79
CA GLY A 48 -10.39 -14.86 7.53
C GLY A 48 -10.97 -14.62 6.13
N ILE A 49 -10.75 -13.42 5.57
CA ILE A 49 -11.29 -13.00 4.26
C ILE A 49 -10.21 -13.03 3.21
N CYS A 50 -9.04 -12.53 3.53
CA CYS A 50 -7.86 -12.49 2.67
C CYS A 50 -6.60 -12.54 3.54
N ASP A 51 -5.46 -12.84 2.91
CA ASP A 51 -4.16 -12.69 3.57
C ASP A 51 -3.83 -11.19 3.70
N VAL A 52 -3.06 -10.80 4.71
CA VAL A 52 -2.78 -9.39 5.00
C VAL A 52 -1.32 -9.20 5.37
N ILE A 53 -0.71 -8.14 4.88
CA ILE A 53 0.51 -7.58 5.44
C ILE A 53 0.13 -6.29 6.15
N ALA A 54 0.31 -6.28 7.46
CA ALA A 54 -0.08 -5.17 8.31
C ALA A 54 0.88 -3.98 8.22
N SER A 55 0.38 -2.80 8.55
CA SER A 55 1.13 -1.58 8.78
C SER A 55 1.20 -1.27 10.27
N ASN A 56 2.14 -0.42 10.65
CA ASN A 56 2.21 0.19 11.97
C ASN A 56 2.74 1.63 11.90
N ILE A 57 2.70 2.32 13.04
CA ILE A 57 3.10 3.74 13.10
C ILE A 57 4.57 3.99 12.75
N LEU A 58 5.45 3.00 12.90
CA LEU A 58 6.87 3.13 12.54
C LEU A 58 7.04 3.40 11.04
N LEU A 59 6.07 2.99 10.23
CA LEU A 59 6.09 3.25 8.78
C LEU A 59 6.10 4.75 8.46
N SER A 60 5.62 5.61 9.35
CA SER A 60 5.68 7.07 9.16
C SER A 60 7.10 7.63 9.06
N GLY A 61 8.07 6.95 9.64
CA GLY A 61 9.48 7.32 9.60
C GLY A 61 10.26 6.78 8.39
N VAL A 62 9.67 5.91 7.62
CA VAL A 62 10.37 5.18 6.57
C VAL A 62 10.97 6.09 5.50
N GLU A 63 10.36 7.23 5.20
CA GLU A 63 10.89 8.20 4.23
C GLU A 63 12.26 8.76 4.62
N LEU A 64 12.47 8.98 5.91
CA LEU A 64 13.72 9.47 6.45
C LEU A 64 14.81 8.39 6.50
N GLU A 65 14.38 7.14 6.57
CA GLU A 65 15.24 5.98 6.69
C GLU A 65 15.65 5.39 5.34
N LEU A 66 14.80 5.52 4.33
CA LEU A 66 15.08 5.07 2.98
C LEU A 66 15.85 6.15 2.21
N THR A 67 17.17 6.01 2.17
CA THR A 67 18.08 6.99 1.54
C THR A 67 18.82 6.34 0.39
N GLY A 68 18.51 5.89 -0.56
CA GLY A 68 19.28 5.22 -1.62
C GLY A 68 18.65 5.38 -3.01
N VAL A 69 19.41 5.04 -3.99
CA VAL A 69 18.92 4.86 -5.35
C VAL A 69 18.11 3.57 -5.38
N GLY A 70 16.93 3.60 -6.02
CA GLY A 70 16.05 2.44 -6.13
C GLY A 70 15.08 2.26 -4.98
N ARG A 71 15.07 3.17 -4.00
CA ARG A 71 14.12 3.13 -2.86
C ARG A 71 12.65 3.12 -3.28
N GLU A 72 12.36 3.63 -4.46
CA GLU A 72 11.02 3.67 -5.07
C GLU A 72 10.56 2.33 -5.64
N TYR A 73 11.44 1.33 -5.71
CA TYR A 73 11.15 0.01 -6.29
C TYR A 73 11.18 -1.15 -5.28
N ILE A 74 11.43 -0.87 -4.00
CA ILE A 74 11.58 -1.90 -2.96
C ILE A 74 10.36 -2.82 -2.92
N LEU A 75 9.15 -2.24 -2.88
CA LEU A 75 7.92 -3.03 -2.82
C LEU A 75 7.74 -3.90 -4.08
N ARG A 76 8.01 -3.33 -5.25
CA ARG A 76 7.92 -4.07 -6.51
C ARG A 76 8.85 -5.29 -6.51
N GLU A 77 10.10 -5.10 -6.12
CA GLU A 77 11.09 -6.19 -6.07
C GLU A 77 10.68 -7.28 -5.08
N GLN A 78 10.19 -6.89 -3.91
CA GLN A 78 9.69 -7.83 -2.92
C GLN A 78 8.45 -8.57 -3.42
N MET A 79 7.50 -7.89 -4.04
CA MET A 79 6.26 -8.49 -4.56
C MET A 79 6.52 -9.51 -5.68
N GLU A 80 7.58 -9.36 -6.48
CA GLU A 80 7.96 -10.35 -7.50
C GLU A 80 8.13 -11.75 -6.91
N THR A 81 8.50 -11.87 -5.64
CA THR A 81 8.74 -13.16 -4.97
C THR A 81 7.45 -13.92 -4.60
N ILE A 82 6.33 -13.20 -4.48
CA ILE A 82 5.05 -13.75 -4.00
C ILE A 82 3.89 -13.56 -4.97
N ARG A 83 4.07 -12.79 -6.05
CA ARG A 83 2.96 -12.41 -6.94
C ARG A 83 2.21 -13.61 -7.54
N ASP A 84 2.93 -14.68 -7.85
CA ASP A 84 2.34 -15.90 -8.45
C ASP A 84 1.50 -16.72 -7.47
N GLU A 85 1.58 -16.40 -6.17
CA GLU A 85 0.79 -17.07 -5.14
C GLU A 85 -0.63 -16.51 -5.00
N TYR A 86 -0.90 -15.32 -5.57
CA TYR A 86 -2.15 -14.60 -5.42
C TYR A 86 -2.79 -14.27 -6.76
N ASP A 87 -4.12 -14.30 -6.80
CA ASP A 87 -4.89 -13.83 -7.94
C ASP A 87 -4.92 -12.29 -7.98
N TYR A 88 -4.97 -11.65 -6.80
CA TYR A 88 -4.96 -10.20 -6.64
C TYR A 88 -4.12 -9.80 -5.44
N ILE A 89 -3.36 -8.72 -5.59
CA ILE A 89 -2.68 -8.03 -4.51
C ILE A 89 -3.21 -6.58 -4.47
N ILE A 90 -3.79 -6.20 -3.36
CA ILE A 90 -4.40 -4.87 -3.15
C ILE A 90 -3.48 -4.06 -2.26
N LEU A 91 -3.08 -2.88 -2.72
CA LEU A 91 -2.24 -1.94 -1.98
C LEU A 91 -3.10 -0.79 -1.48
N ASP A 92 -3.24 -0.67 -0.16
CA ASP A 92 -3.92 0.47 0.49
C ASP A 92 -2.91 1.56 0.83
N THR A 93 -3.04 2.72 0.22
CA THR A 93 -2.04 3.80 0.28
C THR A 93 -2.48 4.94 1.19
N PRO A 94 -1.52 5.61 1.85
CA PRO A 94 -1.84 6.84 2.58
C PRO A 94 -2.28 7.96 1.63
N PRO A 95 -3.01 8.97 2.12
CA PRO A 95 -3.49 10.08 1.29
C PRO A 95 -2.40 11.07 0.86
N ALA A 96 -1.17 10.87 1.27
CA ALA A 96 -0.04 11.74 0.96
C ALA A 96 0.82 11.18 -0.19
N LEU A 97 1.42 12.07 -0.98
CA LEU A 97 2.45 11.69 -1.94
C LEU A 97 3.77 11.50 -1.20
N SER A 98 4.14 10.25 -1.01
CA SER A 98 5.32 9.85 -0.25
C SER A 98 6.07 8.72 -0.96
N VAL A 99 7.22 8.33 -0.43
CA VAL A 99 7.94 7.16 -0.95
C VAL A 99 7.09 5.88 -0.90
N LEU A 100 6.17 5.78 0.07
CA LEU A 100 5.23 4.66 0.19
C LEU A 100 4.25 4.63 -0.99
N THR A 101 3.65 5.77 -1.31
CA THR A 101 2.72 5.91 -2.44
C THR A 101 3.44 5.67 -3.77
N ILE A 102 4.67 6.16 -3.92
CA ILE A 102 5.48 5.90 -5.12
C ILE A 102 5.80 4.42 -5.24
N ASN A 103 6.16 3.74 -4.15
CA ASN A 103 6.36 2.29 -4.17
C ASN A 103 5.09 1.53 -4.57
N ALA A 104 3.92 1.96 -4.10
CA ALA A 104 2.66 1.37 -4.54
C ALA A 104 2.44 1.54 -6.04
N TYR A 105 2.68 2.72 -6.58
CA TYR A 105 2.51 2.99 -8.02
C TYR A 105 3.47 2.19 -8.89
N THR A 106 4.73 2.07 -8.49
CA THR A 106 5.72 1.29 -9.25
C THR A 106 5.45 -0.21 -9.21
N ALA A 107 4.80 -0.69 -8.16
CA ALA A 107 4.49 -2.10 -7.93
C ALA A 107 3.14 -2.53 -8.52
N SER A 108 2.22 -1.60 -8.80
CA SER A 108 0.86 -1.91 -9.24
C SER A 108 0.73 -1.96 -10.76
N ASP A 109 -0.19 -2.81 -11.23
CA ASP A 109 -0.58 -2.90 -12.64
C ASP A 109 -1.77 -1.97 -12.94
N GLU A 110 -2.63 -1.73 -11.95
CA GLU A 110 -3.84 -0.89 -12.05
C GLU A 110 -3.97 0.05 -10.87
N LEU A 111 -4.54 1.20 -11.10
CA LEU A 111 -4.82 2.21 -10.08
C LEU A 111 -6.34 2.43 -9.96
N VAL A 112 -6.87 2.27 -8.76
CA VAL A 112 -8.26 2.58 -8.44
C VAL A 112 -8.32 3.85 -7.59
N ILE A 113 -8.99 4.87 -8.09
CA ILE A 113 -9.17 6.15 -7.39
C ILE A 113 -10.62 6.24 -6.93
N PRO A 114 -10.91 6.02 -5.63
CA PRO A 114 -12.24 6.23 -5.10
C PRO A 114 -12.57 7.72 -5.10
N MET A 115 -13.75 8.08 -5.58
CA MET A 115 -14.21 9.45 -5.63
C MET A 115 -15.61 9.57 -5.06
N LEU A 116 -15.83 10.63 -4.27
CA LEU A 116 -17.16 11.04 -3.90
C LEU A 116 -17.79 11.81 -5.08
N CYS A 117 -19.05 11.51 -5.39
CA CYS A 117 -19.81 12.24 -6.41
C CYS A 117 -20.26 13.61 -5.90
N GLU A 118 -19.32 14.41 -5.44
CA GLU A 118 -19.53 15.78 -4.98
C GLU A 118 -18.88 16.76 -5.94
N ILE A 119 -19.49 17.93 -6.11
CA ILE A 119 -18.97 18.98 -7.01
C ILE A 119 -17.53 19.38 -6.67
N LEU A 120 -17.19 19.45 -5.39
CA LEU A 120 -15.83 19.79 -4.93
C LEU A 120 -14.80 18.72 -5.30
N SER A 121 -15.16 17.45 -5.24
CA SER A 121 -14.29 16.34 -5.65
C SER A 121 -14.03 16.37 -7.16
N LEU A 122 -15.04 16.67 -7.95
CA LEU A 122 -14.92 16.84 -9.40
C LEU A 122 -14.04 18.04 -9.78
N GLN A 123 -14.13 19.14 -9.06
CA GLN A 123 -13.29 20.33 -9.27
C GLN A 123 -11.82 20.04 -9.01
N GLY A 124 -11.48 19.26 -8.01
CA GLY A 124 -10.10 18.88 -7.70
C GLY A 124 -9.43 18.03 -8.79
N ILE A 125 -10.20 17.32 -9.59
CA ILE A 125 -9.70 16.43 -10.64
C ILE A 125 -9.85 17.05 -12.04
N ALA A 126 -10.91 17.82 -12.29
CA ALA A 126 -11.33 18.22 -13.62
C ALA A 126 -10.82 19.55 -14.09
N THR A 127 -10.20 20.37 -13.28
CA THR A 127 -9.76 21.71 -13.69
C THR A 127 -8.26 21.89 -13.69
N PRO A 128 -7.60 21.66 -14.80
CA PRO A 128 -6.37 22.37 -15.03
C PRO A 128 -6.67 23.90 -14.99
N PRO A 129 -5.79 24.67 -14.35
CA PRO A 129 -6.02 26.10 -14.15
C PRO A 129 -6.27 26.92 -15.43
N SER A 130 -5.96 26.36 -16.57
CA SER A 130 -6.08 27.00 -17.89
C SER A 130 -7.43 26.77 -18.58
N THR A 131 -8.27 25.91 -18.08
CA THR A 131 -9.55 25.61 -18.72
C THR A 131 -10.67 26.40 -18.11
N LYS A 132 -10.90 27.56 -18.67
CA LYS A 132 -11.99 28.46 -18.30
C LYS A 132 -13.30 28.15 -19.00
N ARG A 133 -13.47 26.97 -19.52
CA ARG A 133 -14.64 26.68 -20.35
C ARG A 133 -15.10 25.28 -20.23
N TRP A 134 -16.18 25.22 -19.63
CA TRP A 134 -17.09 24.09 -19.74
C TRP A 134 -18.50 24.59 -19.69
#